data_bc52f610185e4e05338c7609db8a1532
#
_entry.id   bc52f610185e4e05338c7609db8a1532
#
_cell.length_a   1.000
_cell.length_b   1.000
_cell.length_c   1.000
_cell.angle_alpha   90.00
_cell.angle_beta   90.00
_cell.angle_gamma   90.00
#
_symmetry.space_group_name_H-M   'P 1'
#
loop_
_entity.id
_entity.type
_entity.pdbx_description
1 polymer ?
#
loop_
_entity_poly.entity_id
_entity_poly.type
_entity_poly.pdbx_seq_one_letter_code
_entity_poly.pdbx_strand_id
1 'polypeptide(L)'
;MATPAWKVASDVTEGFLTLNSVMLKKYEAHELVALQAELDRSARELRGTVIPQDDLDASQKKNRKLLRISQALTIIQAYRIRGR
;
A
#
# COMPACT_ATOMS: atom_id res chain seq x y z
N MET A 1 -5.30 4.31 -15.58
CA MET A 1 -4.23 4.74 -14.65
C MET A 1 -2.92 4.84 -15.42
N ALA A 2 -2.34 6.03 -15.48
CA ALA A 2 -1.11 6.25 -16.25
C ALA A 2 0.11 5.60 -15.60
N THR A 3 0.11 5.52 -14.27
CA THR A 3 1.19 4.91 -13.49
C THR A 3 0.86 3.46 -13.19
N PRO A 4 1.80 2.52 -13.39
CA PRO A 4 1.53 1.11 -13.08
C PRO A 4 1.19 0.89 -11.61
N ALA A 5 0.35 -0.12 -11.34
CA ALA A 5 -0.08 -0.43 -9.97
C ALA A 5 1.10 -0.70 -9.04
N TRP A 6 2.13 -1.42 -9.51
CA TRP A 6 3.31 -1.73 -8.70
C TRP A 6 4.06 -0.45 -8.29
N LYS A 7 4.09 0.56 -9.16
CA LYS A 7 4.77 1.83 -8.87
C LYS A 7 3.98 2.63 -7.83
N VAL A 8 2.67 2.68 -7.95
CA VAL A 8 1.80 3.36 -6.98
C VAL A 8 1.95 2.68 -5.61
N ALA A 9 1.93 1.35 -5.58
CA ALA A 9 2.11 0.59 -4.33
C ALA A 9 3.47 0.86 -3.70
N SER A 10 4.53 0.93 -4.52
CA SER A 10 5.87 1.26 -4.05
C SER A 10 5.93 2.66 -3.44
N ASP A 11 5.35 3.65 -4.11
CA ASP A 11 5.33 5.04 -3.63
C ASP A 11 4.57 5.15 -2.30
N VAL A 12 3.46 4.43 -2.15
CA VAL A 12 2.71 4.38 -0.90
C VAL A 12 3.56 3.75 0.21
N THR A 13 4.19 2.62 -0.09
CA THR A 13 5.01 1.89 0.88
C THR A 13 6.19 2.74 1.36
N GLU A 14 6.82 3.48 0.45
CA GLU A 14 7.98 4.34 0.78
C GLU A 14 7.57 5.68 1.40
N GLY A 15 6.28 5.99 1.44
CA GLY A 15 5.78 7.22 2.04
C GLY A 15 5.78 8.43 1.12
N PHE A 16 6.00 8.23 -0.18
CA PHE A 16 5.97 9.31 -1.17
C PHE A 16 4.56 9.67 -1.61
N LEU A 17 3.59 8.83 -1.32
CA LEU A 17 2.22 9.00 -1.77
C LEU A 17 1.26 8.52 -0.70
N THR A 18 0.22 9.31 -0.42
CA THR A 18 -0.88 8.92 0.46
C THR A 18 -2.15 8.84 -0.38
N LEU A 19 -2.84 7.70 -0.32
CA LEU A 19 -4.07 7.51 -1.05
C LEU A 19 -5.21 8.30 -0.41
N ASN A 20 -6.12 8.79 -1.27
CA ASN A 20 -7.33 9.46 -0.82
C ASN A 20 -8.44 9.24 -1.86
N SER A 21 -9.68 9.57 -1.49
CA SER A 21 -10.83 9.32 -2.35
C SER A 21 -10.77 10.09 -3.68
N VAL A 22 -10.16 11.27 -3.67
CA VAL A 22 -10.03 12.07 -4.89
C VAL A 22 -9.15 11.37 -5.92
N MET A 23 -8.01 10.80 -5.47
CA MET A 23 -7.14 10.01 -6.32
C MET A 23 -7.85 8.76 -6.84
N LEU A 24 -8.55 8.07 -5.96
CA LEU A 24 -9.18 6.78 -6.30
C LEU A 24 -10.32 6.94 -7.30
N LYS A 25 -10.95 8.10 -7.36
CA LYS A 25 -11.98 8.39 -8.38
C LYS A 25 -11.45 8.30 -9.80
N LYS A 26 -10.16 8.52 -9.99
CA LYS A 26 -9.50 8.48 -11.31
C LYS A 26 -9.18 7.06 -11.76
N TYR A 27 -9.34 6.08 -10.88
CA TYR A 27 -8.99 4.71 -11.15
C TYR A 27 -10.25 3.88 -11.44
N GLU A 28 -10.14 2.97 -12.40
CA GLU A 28 -11.21 2.03 -12.70
C GLU A 28 -11.20 0.87 -11.70
N ALA A 29 -12.29 0.10 -11.63
CA ALA A 29 -12.42 -0.99 -10.67
C ALA A 29 -11.27 -2.01 -10.80
N HIS A 30 -10.90 -2.39 -12.02
CA HIS A 30 -9.82 -3.35 -12.22
C HIS A 30 -8.46 -2.79 -11.78
N GLU A 31 -8.27 -1.47 -11.88
CA GLU A 31 -7.04 -0.81 -11.43
C GLU A 31 -6.96 -0.81 -9.90
N LEU A 32 -8.07 -0.62 -9.21
CA LEU A 32 -8.12 -0.71 -7.74
C LEU A 32 -7.82 -2.12 -7.26
N VAL A 33 -8.34 -3.13 -7.96
CA VAL A 33 -8.03 -4.53 -7.66
C VAL A 33 -6.53 -4.81 -7.82
N ALA A 34 -5.94 -4.33 -8.91
CA ALA A 34 -4.51 -4.51 -9.18
C ALA A 34 -3.67 -3.80 -8.11
N LEU A 35 -4.04 -2.59 -7.73
CA LEU A 35 -3.33 -1.83 -6.70
C LEU A 35 -3.42 -2.55 -5.34
N GLN A 36 -4.59 -3.04 -5.00
CA GLN A 36 -4.79 -3.79 -3.76
C GLN A 36 -3.93 -5.05 -3.72
N ALA A 37 -3.86 -5.78 -4.84
CA ALA A 37 -3.03 -6.98 -4.95
C ALA A 37 -1.54 -6.65 -4.78
N GLU A 38 -1.07 -5.55 -5.37
CA GLU A 38 0.33 -5.13 -5.23
C GLU A 38 0.66 -4.71 -3.79
N LEU A 39 -0.25 -4.02 -3.13
CA LEU A 39 -0.07 -3.65 -1.72
C LEU A 39 -0.03 -4.89 -0.82
N ASP A 40 -0.92 -5.85 -1.06
CA ASP A 40 -0.93 -7.12 -0.32
C ASP A 40 0.39 -7.88 -0.52
N ARG A 41 0.90 -7.92 -1.75
CA ARG A 41 2.17 -8.57 -2.05
C ARG A 41 3.32 -7.89 -1.30
N SER A 42 3.36 -6.56 -1.32
CA SER A 42 4.38 -5.80 -0.61
C SER A 42 4.35 -6.08 0.89
N ALA A 43 3.15 -6.16 1.48
CA ALA A 43 2.99 -6.47 2.89
C ALA A 43 3.52 -7.87 3.22
N ARG A 44 3.21 -8.86 2.37
CA ARG A 44 3.69 -10.22 2.57
C ARG A 44 5.22 -10.31 2.48
N GLU A 45 5.81 -9.61 1.51
CA GLU A 45 7.26 -9.56 1.37
C GLU A 45 7.92 -8.94 2.61
N LEU A 46 7.36 -7.85 3.13
CA LEU A 46 7.87 -7.20 4.33
C LEU A 46 7.77 -8.11 5.55
N ARG A 47 6.64 -8.81 5.72
CA ARG A 47 6.47 -9.73 6.84
C ARG A 47 7.43 -10.89 6.78
N GLY A 48 7.80 -11.33 5.58
CA GLY A 48 8.78 -12.40 5.38
C GLY A 48 10.23 -11.96 5.53
N THR A 49 10.50 -10.66 5.63
CA THR A 49 11.86 -10.15 5.79
C THR A 49 12.34 -10.41 7.21
N VAL A 50 13.48 -11.10 7.33
CA VAL A 50 14.10 -11.37 8.62
C VAL A 50 14.96 -10.17 9.01
N ILE A 51 14.72 -9.64 10.21
CA ILE A 51 15.48 -8.50 10.75
C ILE A 51 16.17 -8.96 12.03
N PRO A 52 17.49 -8.67 12.20
CA PRO A 52 18.17 -8.97 13.45
C PRO A 52 17.49 -8.28 14.63
N GLN A 53 17.46 -8.97 15.78
CA GLN A 53 16.75 -8.47 16.96
C GLN A 53 17.31 -7.16 17.49
N ASP A 54 18.59 -6.91 17.28
CA ASP A 54 19.27 -5.71 17.74
C ASP A 54 19.19 -4.54 16.75
N ASP A 55 18.63 -4.76 15.58
CA ASP A 55 18.50 -3.70 14.57
C ASP A 55 17.14 -3.00 14.71
N LEU A 56 17.07 -2.10 15.69
CA LEU A 56 15.83 -1.35 15.96
C LEU A 56 15.44 -0.43 14.81
N ASP A 57 16.40 0.17 14.12
CA ASP A 57 16.13 1.07 13.01
C ASP A 57 15.44 0.34 11.86
N ALA A 58 15.97 -0.81 11.46
CA ALA A 58 15.37 -1.62 10.40
C ALA A 58 13.97 -2.11 10.80
N SER A 59 13.80 -2.48 12.07
CA SER A 59 12.52 -2.94 12.60
C SER A 59 11.47 -1.82 12.56
N GLN A 60 11.85 -0.60 12.94
CA GLN A 60 10.96 0.55 12.89
C GLN A 60 10.57 0.90 11.47
N LYS A 61 11.52 0.86 10.53
CA LYS A 61 11.24 1.13 9.11
C LYS A 61 10.26 0.11 8.54
N LYS A 62 10.45 -1.17 8.85
CA LYS A 62 9.53 -2.23 8.44
C LYS A 62 8.12 -1.97 8.96
N ASN A 63 8.00 -1.63 10.23
CA ASN A 63 6.70 -1.39 10.86
C ASN A 63 6.00 -0.18 10.25
N ARG A 64 6.73 0.89 9.94
CA ARG A 64 6.16 2.06 9.28
C ARG A 64 5.63 1.72 7.89
N LYS A 65 6.39 0.94 7.12
CA LYS A 65 5.96 0.52 5.78
C LYS A 65 4.71 -0.34 5.86
N LEU A 66 4.65 -1.28 6.79
CA LEU A 66 3.46 -2.10 7.00
C LEU A 66 2.24 -1.27 7.41
N LEU A 67 2.44 -0.27 8.26
CA LEU A 67 1.38 0.63 8.66
C LEU A 67 0.84 1.42 7.47
N ARG A 68 1.72 1.95 6.62
CA ARG A 68 1.32 2.69 5.42
C ARG A 68 0.51 1.82 4.48
N ILE A 69 0.94 0.57 4.26
CA ILE A 69 0.21 -0.38 3.41
C ILE A 69 -1.15 -0.69 4.01
N SER A 70 -1.21 -0.94 5.32
CA SER A 70 -2.47 -1.24 6.02
C SER A 70 -3.46 -0.09 5.90
N GLN A 71 -3.01 1.14 6.09
CA GLN A 71 -3.85 2.32 5.94
C GLN A 71 -4.35 2.48 4.51
N ALA A 72 -3.47 2.25 3.52
CA ALA A 72 -3.84 2.34 2.11
C ALA A 72 -4.90 1.29 1.75
N LEU A 73 -4.73 0.07 2.22
CA LEU A 73 -5.71 -1.00 1.98
C LEU A 73 -7.06 -0.66 2.60
N THR A 74 -7.08 -0.10 3.79
CA THR A 74 -8.30 0.33 4.45
C THR A 74 -9.01 1.42 3.63
N ILE A 75 -8.25 2.39 3.11
CA ILE A 75 -8.80 3.47 2.30
C ILE A 75 -9.41 2.91 1.01
N ILE A 76 -8.72 1.99 0.34
CA ILE A 76 -9.23 1.36 -0.89
C ILE A 76 -10.52 0.59 -0.61
N GLN A 77 -10.54 -0.20 0.45
CA GLN A 77 -11.72 -0.98 0.83
C GLN A 77 -12.92 -0.09 1.14
N ALA A 78 -12.69 0.97 1.91
CA ALA A 78 -13.75 1.92 2.25
C ALA A 78 -14.28 2.61 0.99
N TYR A 79 -13.40 3.00 0.09
CA TYR A 79 -13.79 3.64 -1.16
C TYR A 79 -14.61 2.69 -2.05
N ARG A 80 -14.20 1.43 -2.18
CA ARG A 80 -14.91 0.44 -2.99
C ARG A 80 -16.30 0.16 -2.46
N ILE A 81 -16.48 0.20 -1.15
CA ILE A 81 -17.80 0.01 -0.53
C ILE A 81 -18.69 1.22 -0.77
N ARG A 82 -18.15 2.42 -0.66
CA ARG A 82 -18.92 3.68 -0.80
C ARG A 82 -19.08 4.14 -2.24
N GLY A 83 -18.11 3.83 -3.08
CA GLY A 83 -18.00 4.37 -4.44
C GLY A 83 -18.89 3.72 -5.48
N ARG A 84 -19.79 2.87 -5.07
CA ARG A 84 -20.72 2.17 -5.98
C ARG A 84 -21.95 3.00 -6.33
#